data_59522435bf6d452c0230636f45c07d48
#
_entry.id   59522435bf6d452c0230636f45c07d48
#
_cell.length_a   1.000
_cell.length_b   1.000
_cell.length_c   1.000
_cell.angle_alpha   90.00
_cell.angle_beta   90.00
_cell.angle_gamma   90.00
#
_symmetry.space_group_name_H-M   'P 1'
#
loop_
_entity.id
_entity.type
_entity.pdbx_description
1 polymer ?
#
loop_
_entity_poly.entity_id
_entity_poly.type
_entity_poly.pdbx_seq_one_letter_code
_entity_poly.pdbx_strand_id
1 'polypeptide(L)'
;MLVDAPCSGLGTLRRNPDLKWRQSPKDVAELTAKQTAILASAARMVKPGGRLVYATCSVLPEENEAIAQAFTEAHPNFVPLSAAETLTALKVPNAASLCTTNGQFVRLWPHLHATDLSLIHI
;
A
#
# COMPACT_ATOMS: atom_id res chain seq x y z
N MET A 1 8.41 5.05 -9.94
CA MET A 1 7.89 6.04 -8.93
C MET A 1 7.37 5.27 -7.74
N LEU A 2 7.94 5.53 -6.57
CA LEU A 2 7.47 4.97 -5.30
C LEU A 2 6.76 6.08 -4.51
N VAL A 3 5.55 5.78 -4.06
CA VAL A 3 4.76 6.62 -3.16
C VAL A 3 4.68 5.92 -1.81
N ASP A 4 5.53 6.32 -0.88
CA ASP A 4 5.45 5.93 0.52
C ASP A 4 4.52 6.94 1.22
N ALA A 5 3.24 6.57 1.30
CA ALA A 5 2.19 7.53 1.64
C ALA A 5 2.10 7.78 3.15
N PRO A 6 1.87 9.03 3.58
CA PRO A 6 1.52 9.31 4.96
C PRO A 6 0.24 8.55 5.32
N CYS A 7 0.25 7.86 6.44
CA CYS A 7 -0.88 7.03 6.87
C CYS A 7 -1.02 7.03 8.40
N SER A 8 -2.04 6.32 8.92
CA SER A 8 -2.25 6.21 10.37
C SER A 8 -1.08 5.57 11.11
N GLY A 9 -0.26 4.79 10.42
CA GLY A 9 0.87 4.09 11.01
C GLY A 9 0.48 2.92 11.90
N LEU A 10 -0.78 2.49 11.88
CA LEU A 10 -1.30 1.43 12.75
C LEU A 10 -0.62 0.07 12.52
N GLY A 11 0.06 -0.12 11.40
CA GLY A 11 0.90 -1.28 11.15
C GLY A 11 2.19 -1.30 11.99
N THR A 12 2.55 -0.18 12.61
CA THR A 12 3.75 -0.04 13.45
C THR A 12 3.44 -0.10 14.95
N LEU A 13 2.26 -0.57 15.34
CA LEU A 13 1.84 -0.64 16.76
C LEU A 13 2.80 -1.43 17.63
N ARG A 14 3.51 -2.40 17.07
CA ARG A 14 4.54 -3.16 17.80
C ARG A 14 5.65 -2.26 18.36
N ARG A 15 6.01 -1.22 17.61
CA ARG A 15 7.05 -0.25 18.01
C ARG A 15 6.48 1.01 18.65
N ASN A 16 5.24 1.35 18.27
CA ASN A 16 4.57 2.59 18.68
C ASN A 16 3.17 2.27 19.24
N PRO A 17 3.07 1.59 20.41
CA PRO A 17 1.77 1.14 20.93
C PRO A 17 0.82 2.28 21.31
N ASP A 18 1.34 3.48 21.50
CA ASP A 18 0.56 4.69 21.81
C ASP A 18 -0.26 5.21 20.61
N LEU A 19 0.04 4.79 19.39
CA LEU A 19 -0.70 5.19 18.19
C LEU A 19 -2.20 4.86 18.27
N LYS A 20 -2.56 3.75 18.92
CA LYS A 20 -3.97 3.35 19.09
C LYS A 20 -4.79 4.40 19.85
N TRP A 21 -4.15 5.23 20.66
CA TRP A 21 -4.78 6.29 21.44
C TRP A 21 -4.76 7.65 20.74
N ARG A 22 -3.91 7.82 19.73
CA ARG A 22 -3.72 9.09 19.01
C ARG A 22 -4.50 9.16 17.72
N GLN A 23 -4.97 8.02 17.19
CA GLN A 23 -5.72 7.98 15.93
C GLN A 23 -7.23 7.98 16.17
N SER A 24 -7.96 8.69 15.30
CA SER A 24 -9.42 8.76 15.30
C SER A 24 -9.96 8.51 13.88
N PRO A 25 -11.27 8.17 13.71
CA PRO A 25 -11.87 8.05 12.38
C PRO A 25 -11.74 9.31 11.53
N LYS A 26 -11.75 10.49 12.15
CA LYS A 26 -11.56 11.77 11.46
C LYS A 26 -10.14 11.86 10.88
N ASP A 27 -9.13 11.47 11.65
CA ASP A 27 -7.74 11.49 11.20
C ASP A 27 -7.53 10.55 10.00
N VAL A 28 -8.15 9.37 10.03
CA VAL A 28 -8.13 8.42 8.91
C VAL A 28 -8.78 9.03 7.67
N ALA A 29 -9.92 9.70 7.80
CA ALA A 29 -10.59 10.36 6.66
C ALA A 29 -9.70 11.45 6.05
N GLU A 30 -9.03 12.26 6.86
CA GLU A 30 -8.08 13.28 6.38
C GLU A 30 -6.87 12.65 5.69
N LEU A 31 -6.35 11.55 6.22
CA LEU A 31 -5.22 10.83 5.64
C LEU A 31 -5.58 10.19 4.29
N THR A 32 -6.75 9.57 4.18
CA THR A 32 -7.19 8.96 2.91
C THR A 32 -7.37 10.01 1.81
N ALA A 33 -7.87 11.20 2.15
CA ALA A 33 -7.95 12.32 1.21
C ALA A 33 -6.56 12.77 0.74
N LYS A 34 -5.59 12.86 1.65
CA LYS A 34 -4.19 13.20 1.32
C LYS A 34 -3.56 12.11 0.45
N GLN A 35 -3.74 10.84 0.80
CA GLN A 35 -3.23 9.71 0.04
C GLN A 35 -3.73 9.72 -1.40
N THR A 36 -5.03 9.94 -1.58
CA THR A 36 -5.64 10.05 -2.91
C THR A 36 -5.04 11.19 -3.73
N ALA A 37 -4.87 12.37 -3.14
CA ALA A 37 -4.29 13.53 -3.80
C ALA A 37 -2.82 13.32 -4.17
N ILE A 38 -2.03 12.73 -3.28
CA ILE A 38 -0.61 12.42 -3.52
C ILE A 38 -0.48 11.41 -4.65
N LEU A 39 -1.29 10.37 -4.64
CA LEU A 39 -1.25 9.32 -5.66
C LEU A 39 -1.63 9.85 -7.03
N ALA A 40 -2.65 10.70 -7.12
CA ALA A 40 -3.04 11.38 -8.35
C ALA A 40 -1.93 12.31 -8.88
N SER A 41 -1.22 12.99 -7.99
CA SER A 41 -0.08 13.84 -8.36
C SER A 41 1.10 13.02 -8.86
N ALA A 42 1.41 11.91 -8.19
CA ALA A 42 2.47 10.99 -8.59
C ALA A 42 2.19 10.37 -9.97
N ALA A 43 0.94 10.04 -10.26
CA ALA A 43 0.53 9.47 -11.54
C ALA A 43 0.91 10.35 -12.73
N ARG A 44 0.84 11.67 -12.57
CA ARG A 44 1.20 12.64 -13.63
C ARG A 44 2.71 12.69 -13.93
N MET A 45 3.53 12.19 -13.01
CA MET A 45 4.99 12.16 -13.15
C MET A 45 5.52 10.85 -13.71
N VAL A 46 4.68 9.83 -13.82
CA VAL A 46 5.06 8.52 -14.35
C VAL A 46 5.04 8.58 -15.87
N LYS A 47 6.15 8.21 -16.50
CA LYS A 47 6.26 8.13 -17.95
C LYS A 47 5.46 6.93 -18.48
N PRO A 48 4.97 6.99 -19.75
CA PRO A 48 4.40 5.81 -20.41
C PRO A 48 5.33 4.61 -20.32
N GLY A 49 4.80 3.44 -19.95
CA GLY A 49 5.59 2.24 -19.70
C GLY A 49 6.29 2.21 -18.33
N GLY A 50 6.18 3.29 -17.55
CA GLY A 50 6.72 3.37 -16.20
C GLY A 50 5.87 2.60 -15.18
N ARG A 51 6.43 2.45 -13.98
CA ARG A 51 5.78 1.75 -12.86
C ARG A 51 5.51 2.72 -11.71
N LEU A 52 4.30 2.64 -11.17
CA LEU A 52 3.89 3.34 -9.96
C LEU A 52 3.70 2.32 -8.84
N VAL A 53 4.33 2.57 -7.70
CA VAL A 53 4.23 1.73 -6.51
C VAL A 53 3.69 2.57 -5.37
N TYR A 54 2.61 2.09 -4.74
CA TYR A 54 1.98 2.72 -3.58
C TYR A 54 2.21 1.85 -2.34
N ALA A 55 2.69 2.45 -1.27
CA ALA A 55 3.00 1.75 -0.04
C ALA A 55 2.48 2.51 1.19
N THR A 56 2.04 1.77 2.20
CA THR A 56 1.69 2.29 3.53
C THR A 56 2.20 1.37 4.63
N CYS A 57 2.31 1.89 5.84
CA CYS A 57 2.49 1.10 7.06
C CYS A 57 1.19 1.02 7.87
N SER A 58 0.04 0.98 7.21
CA SER A 58 -1.29 0.88 7.82
C SER A 58 -1.87 -0.53 7.71
N VAL A 59 -2.63 -0.91 8.74
CA VAL A 59 -3.44 -2.13 8.73
C VAL A 59 -4.84 -1.91 8.12
N LEU A 60 -5.24 -0.64 7.96
CA LEU A 60 -6.60 -0.29 7.56
C LEU A 60 -6.82 -0.47 6.05
N PRO A 61 -7.86 -1.23 5.65
CA PRO A 61 -8.22 -1.38 4.23
C PRO A 61 -8.56 -0.03 3.56
N GLU A 62 -9.10 0.91 4.31
CA GLU A 62 -9.44 2.27 3.83
C GLU A 62 -8.21 3.03 3.34
N GLU A 63 -7.05 2.79 3.92
CA GLU A 63 -5.77 3.40 3.54
C GLU A 63 -5.00 2.57 2.50
N ASN A 64 -5.42 1.35 2.25
CA ASN A 64 -4.73 0.37 1.44
C ASN A 64 -5.52 0.01 0.18
N GLU A 65 -6.27 -1.10 0.23
CA GLU A 65 -6.98 -1.63 -0.93
C GLU A 65 -7.99 -0.63 -1.50
N ALA A 66 -8.69 0.10 -0.64
CA ALA A 66 -9.68 1.08 -1.08
C ALA A 66 -9.05 2.23 -1.88
N ILE A 67 -7.88 2.71 -1.45
CA ILE A 67 -7.13 3.75 -2.17
C ILE A 67 -6.64 3.23 -3.52
N ALA A 68 -6.06 2.02 -3.54
CA ALA A 68 -5.55 1.41 -4.76
C ALA A 68 -6.67 1.15 -5.78
N GLN A 69 -7.82 0.65 -5.33
CA GLN A 69 -8.97 0.41 -6.18
C GLN A 69 -9.54 1.70 -6.76
N ALA A 70 -9.77 2.70 -5.93
CA ALA A 70 -10.27 4.00 -6.37
C ALA A 70 -9.32 4.66 -7.37
N PHE A 71 -8.02 4.55 -7.17
CA PHE A 71 -7.02 5.03 -8.12
C PHE A 71 -7.13 4.32 -9.47
N THR A 72 -7.22 3.00 -9.47
CA THR A 72 -7.33 2.20 -10.69
C THR A 72 -8.59 2.56 -11.49
N GLU A 73 -9.71 2.78 -10.80
CA GLU A 73 -10.97 3.19 -11.42
C GLU A 73 -10.90 4.60 -12.02
N ALA A 74 -10.21 5.51 -11.34
CA ALA A 74 -10.05 6.91 -11.78
C ALA A 74 -8.97 7.09 -12.88
N HIS A 75 -8.06 6.13 -13.02
CA HIS A 75 -6.93 6.20 -13.95
C HIS A 75 -6.87 4.94 -14.84
N PRO A 76 -7.76 4.82 -15.85
CA PRO A 76 -7.87 3.61 -16.69
C PRO A 76 -6.61 3.36 -17.55
N ASN A 77 -5.74 4.34 -17.71
CA ASN A 77 -4.44 4.20 -18.36
C ASN A 77 -3.37 3.51 -17.50
N PHE A 78 -3.65 3.28 -16.22
CA PHE A 78 -2.81 2.47 -15.34
C PHE A 78 -3.40 1.07 -15.21
N VAL A 79 -2.57 0.06 -15.41
CA VAL A 79 -2.95 -1.36 -15.30
C VAL A 79 -2.35 -1.92 -14.02
N PRO A 80 -3.15 -2.46 -13.09
CA PRO A 80 -2.63 -3.11 -11.89
C PRO A 80 -1.78 -4.32 -12.26
N LEU A 81 -0.60 -4.43 -11.64
CA LEU A 81 0.26 -5.60 -11.78
C LEU A 81 0.04 -6.55 -10.59
N SER A 82 0.11 -7.85 -10.85
CA SER A 82 0.12 -8.83 -9.79
C SER A 82 1.42 -8.73 -8.99
N ALA A 83 1.32 -8.47 -7.70
CA ALA A 83 2.48 -8.41 -6.81
C ALA A 83 3.22 -9.77 -6.77
N ALA A 84 2.47 -10.88 -6.72
CA ALA A 84 3.04 -12.22 -6.70
C ALA A 84 3.86 -12.51 -7.97
N GLU A 85 3.33 -12.19 -9.14
CA GLU A 85 4.04 -12.36 -10.41
C GLU A 85 5.25 -11.45 -10.51
N THR A 86 5.12 -10.21 -10.07
CA THR A 86 6.22 -9.23 -10.08
C THR A 86 7.37 -9.70 -9.18
N LEU A 87 7.08 -10.14 -7.96
CA LEU A 87 8.10 -10.63 -7.03
C LEU A 87 8.76 -11.93 -7.55
N THR A 88 7.98 -12.80 -8.18
CA THR A 88 8.50 -14.03 -8.80
C THR A 88 9.46 -13.69 -9.94
N ALA A 89 9.11 -12.74 -10.79
CA ALA A 89 9.98 -12.25 -11.86
C ALA A 89 11.28 -11.64 -11.34
N LEU A 90 11.24 -11.02 -10.17
CA LEU A 90 12.41 -10.47 -9.47
C LEU A 90 13.18 -11.53 -8.68
N LYS A 91 12.78 -12.80 -8.78
CA LYS A 91 13.42 -13.94 -8.09
C LYS A 91 13.39 -13.84 -6.56
N VAL A 92 12.36 -13.22 -6.02
CA VAL A 92 12.13 -13.17 -4.56
C VAL A 92 11.66 -14.54 -4.09
N PRO A 93 12.36 -15.20 -3.13
CA PRO A 93 11.94 -16.50 -2.62
C PRO A 93 10.63 -16.36 -1.83
N ASN A 94 9.76 -17.38 -1.94
CA ASN A 94 8.46 -17.42 -1.25
C ASN A 94 7.55 -16.23 -1.55
N ALA A 95 7.56 -15.72 -2.77
CA ALA A 95 6.81 -14.54 -3.17
C ALA A 95 5.31 -14.63 -2.81
N ALA A 96 4.68 -15.78 -3.03
CA ALA A 96 3.27 -15.98 -2.72
C ALA A 96 2.94 -15.81 -1.23
N SER A 97 3.85 -16.18 -0.32
CA SER A 97 3.66 -16.04 1.13
C SER A 97 3.72 -14.57 1.60
N LEU A 98 4.31 -13.69 0.80
CA LEU A 98 4.40 -12.26 1.08
C LEU A 98 3.22 -11.46 0.53
N CYS A 99 2.31 -12.11 -0.18
CA CYS A 99 1.20 -11.47 -0.87
C CYS A 99 -0.16 -11.80 -0.25
N THR A 100 -1.17 -11.00 -0.59
CA THR A 100 -2.56 -11.31 -0.28
C THR A 100 -3.01 -12.58 -1.00
N THR A 101 -4.12 -13.18 -0.56
CA THR A 101 -4.64 -14.45 -1.12
C THR A 101 -4.83 -14.39 -2.64
N ASN A 102 -5.25 -13.25 -3.18
CA ASN A 102 -5.41 -13.04 -4.62
C ASN A 102 -4.08 -12.67 -5.35
N GLY A 103 -2.99 -12.54 -4.62
CA GLY A 103 -1.68 -12.22 -5.19
C GLY A 103 -1.50 -10.78 -5.69
N GLN A 104 -2.49 -9.91 -5.51
CA GLN A 104 -2.44 -8.54 -6.03
C GLN A 104 -1.56 -7.59 -5.24
N PHE A 105 -1.47 -7.78 -3.92
CA PHE A 105 -0.74 -6.90 -3.01
C PHE A 105 0.33 -7.66 -2.26
N VAL A 106 1.46 -7.01 -1.98
CA VAL A 106 2.39 -7.46 -0.94
C VAL A 106 1.81 -7.05 0.40
N ARG A 107 1.72 -7.99 1.33
CA ARG A 107 1.27 -7.71 2.70
C ARG A 107 2.17 -8.42 3.69
N LEU A 108 2.90 -7.63 4.46
CA LEU A 108 3.80 -8.15 5.48
C LEU A 108 3.14 -8.05 6.86
N TRP A 109 3.12 -9.14 7.58
CA TRP A 109 2.53 -9.24 8.90
C TRP A 109 3.60 -9.42 9.98
N PRO A 110 3.54 -8.69 11.11
CA PRO A 110 4.53 -8.82 12.18
C PRO A 110 4.66 -10.25 12.73
N HIS A 111 3.55 -10.95 12.87
CA HIS A 111 3.52 -12.31 13.43
C HIS A 111 3.95 -13.41 12.45
N LEU A 112 3.95 -13.12 11.14
CA LEU A 112 4.33 -14.11 10.11
C LEU A 112 5.71 -13.82 9.51
N HIS A 113 6.09 -12.57 9.38
CA HIS A 113 7.26 -12.14 8.61
C HIS A 113 8.33 -11.45 9.47
N ALA A 114 8.12 -11.35 10.81
CA ALA A 114 9.03 -10.71 11.76
C ALA A 114 9.41 -9.27 11.38
N THR A 115 8.47 -8.53 10.78
CA THR A 115 8.62 -7.14 10.34
C THR A 115 7.42 -6.31 10.79
N ASP A 116 7.47 -5.00 10.61
CA ASP A 116 6.27 -4.16 10.73
C ASP A 116 5.30 -4.49 9.60
N LEU A 117 4.01 -4.25 9.85
CA LEU A 117 3.00 -4.43 8.82
C LEU A 117 3.21 -3.41 7.71
N SER A 118 3.18 -3.88 6.49
CA SER A 118 3.23 -3.03 5.29
C SER A 118 2.33 -3.61 4.21
N LEU A 119 1.73 -2.73 3.42
CA LEU A 119 1.04 -3.12 2.20
C LEU A 119 1.65 -2.36 1.04
N ILE A 120 1.92 -3.07 -0.04
CA ILE A 120 2.48 -2.51 -1.28
C ILE A 120 1.60 -2.94 -2.44
N HIS A 121 1.19 -1.96 -3.24
CA HIS A 121 0.47 -2.12 -4.50
C HIS A 121 1.37 -1.69 -5.66
N ILE A 122 1.46 -2.52 -6.69
CA ILE A 122 2.32 -2.28 -7.85
C ILE A 122 1.47 -2.06 -9.10
#